data_26b412ce391551b1e834931c442e1a65
#
_entry.id   26b412ce391551b1e834931c442e1a65
#
_cell.length_a   1.000
_cell.length_b   1.000
_cell.length_c   1.000
_cell.angle_alpha   90.00
_cell.angle_beta   90.00
_cell.angle_gamma   90.00
#
_symmetry.space_group_name_H-M   'P 1'
#
loop_
_entity.id
_entity.type
_entity.pdbx_description
1 polymer ?
#
loop_
_entity_poly.entity_id
_entity_poly.type
_entity_poly.pdbx_seq_one_letter_code
_entity_poly.pdbx_strand_id
1 'polypeptide(L)'
;ALVSDLRAEEILESLDNEQRAVALATRGPVCVIAGAGTGKTRAITHRIAYAAAINVMDPHKVLALTFTARAAGEMRMRLRSLGVPSVAARTIHAAALKQLTFFWPQVFGGRTPDLITSKTSFITEAIKRAELTGELSITSRDLMRDIASEIEWSKVSEVAPIDYLSELGKRTVKPRINPEQMAKVYTAYESVKHQERAMDFEDVLLLTTAMIEQEREVRERVQDQYRFFTVDEYQDISPLQQRLINAWLGSRQEICVVGDPAQTIYSFAGATPVFLNSFTQRFPEAEVVRLTTGYRSTPEITFMANSVLRKAQ
;
A
#
# COMPACT_ATOMS: atom_id res chain seq x y z
N ALA A 1 -34.87 2.97 12.44
CA ALA A 1 -34.21 4.18 12.99
C ALA A 1 -33.68 3.89 14.40
N LEU A 2 -34.51 3.60 15.38
CA LEU A 2 -34.10 3.41 16.79
C LEU A 2 -33.01 2.33 17.02
N VAL A 3 -33.05 1.21 16.32
CA VAL A 3 -32.08 0.11 16.48
C VAL A 3 -30.75 0.48 15.84
N SER A 4 -30.76 1.19 14.71
CA SER A 4 -29.53 1.68 14.06
C SER A 4 -28.86 2.78 14.89
N ASP A 5 -29.62 3.64 15.52
CA ASP A 5 -29.11 4.74 16.34
C ASP A 5 -28.45 4.22 17.63
N LEU A 6 -29.08 3.25 18.30
CA LEU A 6 -28.53 2.59 19.49
C LEU A 6 -27.19 1.89 19.15
N ARG A 7 -27.13 1.19 18.03
CA ARG A 7 -25.90 0.51 17.57
C ARG A 7 -24.78 1.51 17.23
N ALA A 8 -25.14 2.64 16.60
CA ALA A 8 -24.18 3.69 16.29
C ALA A 8 -23.55 4.30 17.55
N GLU A 9 -24.37 4.53 18.59
CA GLU A 9 -23.88 5.02 19.88
C GLU A 9 -22.97 4.01 20.56
N GLU A 10 -23.34 2.72 20.60
CA GLU A 10 -22.50 1.65 21.18
C GLU A 10 -21.12 1.57 20.53
N ILE A 11 -21.02 1.77 19.21
CA ILE A 11 -19.75 1.79 18.49
C ILE A 11 -18.85 2.92 18.99
N LEU A 12 -19.42 4.06 19.36
CA LEU A 12 -18.65 5.23 19.80
C LEU A 12 -18.28 5.21 21.28
N GLU A 13 -19.06 4.53 22.14
CA GLU A 13 -18.88 4.52 23.59
C GLU A 13 -17.51 4.03 24.05
N SER A 14 -16.93 3.07 23.34
CA SER A 14 -15.65 2.46 23.70
C SER A 14 -14.43 3.24 23.23
N LEU A 15 -14.61 4.36 22.56
CA LEU A 15 -13.55 5.17 21.97
C LEU A 15 -13.17 6.33 22.88
N ASP A 16 -11.87 6.66 22.91
CA ASP A 16 -11.46 7.95 23.49
C ASP A 16 -11.87 9.13 22.58
N ASN A 17 -11.64 10.35 23.02
CA ASN A 17 -12.05 11.54 22.28
C ASN A 17 -11.41 11.66 20.90
N GLU A 18 -10.11 11.31 20.78
CA GLU A 18 -9.40 11.37 19.50
C GLU A 18 -9.86 10.27 18.53
N GLN A 19 -10.01 9.04 19.01
CA GLN A 19 -10.55 7.93 18.24
C GLN A 19 -11.99 8.20 17.81
N ARG A 20 -12.78 8.80 18.70
CA ARG A 20 -14.15 9.21 18.40
C ARG A 20 -14.20 10.26 17.29
N ALA A 21 -13.28 11.22 17.28
CA ALA A 21 -13.16 12.19 16.21
C ALA A 21 -12.89 11.53 14.85
N VAL A 22 -12.04 10.50 14.80
CA VAL A 22 -11.83 9.69 13.59
C VAL A 22 -13.10 8.98 13.16
N ALA A 23 -13.80 8.34 14.10
CA ALA A 23 -15.03 7.59 13.81
C ALA A 23 -16.15 8.50 13.28
N LEU A 24 -16.25 9.71 13.77
CA LEU A 24 -17.24 10.70 13.35
C LEU A 24 -16.92 11.35 12.00
N ALA A 25 -15.66 11.34 11.55
CA ALA A 25 -15.24 11.82 10.26
C ALA A 25 -15.61 10.81 9.14
N THR A 26 -16.89 10.60 8.92
CA THR A 26 -17.44 9.54 8.05
C THR A 26 -17.33 9.84 6.56
N ARG A 27 -17.15 11.10 6.18
CA ARG A 27 -16.95 11.53 4.80
C ARG A 27 -15.50 11.96 4.60
N GLY A 28 -14.94 11.59 3.48
CA GLY A 28 -13.58 11.92 3.14
C GLY A 28 -13.44 13.16 2.27
N PRO A 29 -12.21 13.62 2.05
CA PRO A 29 -10.94 13.00 2.45
C PRO A 29 -10.63 13.21 3.94
N VAL A 30 -10.07 12.19 4.58
CA VAL A 30 -9.65 12.21 5.98
C VAL A 30 -8.18 11.75 6.09
N CYS A 31 -7.39 12.49 6.85
CA CYS A 31 -6.01 12.13 7.16
C CYS A 31 -5.85 11.94 8.67
N VAL A 32 -5.51 10.73 9.09
CA VAL A 32 -5.26 10.39 10.49
C VAL A 32 -3.75 10.28 10.72
N ILE A 33 -3.21 11.17 11.52
CA ILE A 33 -1.81 11.13 11.96
C ILE A 33 -1.76 10.43 13.31
N ALA A 34 -1.16 9.24 13.35
CA ALA A 34 -1.20 8.38 14.51
C ALA A 34 0.18 7.79 14.82
N GLY A 35 0.72 8.09 15.98
CA GLY A 35 1.94 7.48 16.49
C GLY A 35 1.74 6.01 16.88
N ALA A 36 2.85 5.35 17.22
CA ALA A 36 2.82 3.96 17.67
C ALA A 36 1.95 3.79 18.93
N GLY A 37 1.14 2.74 18.95
CA GLY A 37 0.34 2.39 20.13
C GLY A 37 -0.84 3.31 20.43
N THR A 38 -1.25 4.17 19.52
CA THR A 38 -2.38 5.12 19.70
C THR A 38 -3.75 4.51 19.38
N GLY A 39 -3.82 3.23 19.03
CA GLY A 39 -5.08 2.58 18.69
C GLY A 39 -5.65 2.99 17.32
N LYS A 40 -4.78 3.28 16.36
CA LYS A 40 -5.17 3.68 15.00
C LYS A 40 -6.09 2.68 14.31
N THR A 41 -5.78 1.38 14.39
CA THR A 41 -6.62 0.32 13.78
C THR A 41 -8.00 0.27 14.39
N ARG A 42 -8.10 0.47 15.70
CA ARG A 42 -9.38 0.59 16.40
C ARG A 42 -10.18 1.78 15.89
N ALA A 43 -9.55 2.94 15.77
CA ALA A 43 -10.19 4.16 15.29
C ALA A 43 -10.77 4.01 13.89
N ILE A 44 -10.00 3.46 12.93
CA ILE A 44 -10.44 3.32 11.54
C ILE A 44 -11.48 2.22 11.34
N THR A 45 -11.41 1.11 12.07
CA THR A 45 -12.43 0.07 11.99
C THR A 45 -13.76 0.52 12.59
N HIS A 46 -13.73 1.28 13.69
CA HIS A 46 -14.92 1.90 14.27
C HIS A 46 -15.51 2.99 13.37
N ARG A 47 -14.66 3.76 12.67
CA ARG A 47 -15.12 4.72 11.65
C ARG A 47 -15.96 4.02 10.56
N ILE A 48 -15.47 2.91 10.04
CA ILE A 48 -16.17 2.14 9.00
C ILE A 48 -17.49 1.60 9.56
N ALA A 49 -17.45 0.98 10.74
CA ALA A 49 -18.65 0.42 11.38
C ALA A 49 -19.69 1.48 11.72
N TYR A 50 -19.26 2.63 12.23
CA TYR A 50 -20.15 3.75 12.54
C TYR A 50 -20.80 4.31 11.26
N ALA A 51 -20.00 4.57 10.21
CA ALA A 51 -20.50 5.07 8.94
C ALA A 51 -21.50 4.10 8.29
N ALA A 52 -21.28 2.80 8.43
CA ALA A 52 -22.24 1.77 8.00
C ALA A 52 -23.52 1.80 8.82
N ALA A 53 -23.43 1.93 10.16
CA ALA A 53 -24.57 1.98 11.06
C ALA A 53 -25.50 3.17 10.78
N ILE A 54 -24.93 4.31 10.43
CA ILE A 54 -25.71 5.52 10.05
C ILE A 54 -26.02 5.62 8.56
N ASN A 55 -25.79 4.55 7.78
CA ASN A 55 -26.06 4.44 6.34
C ASN A 55 -25.30 5.47 5.46
N VAL A 56 -24.14 5.93 5.89
CA VAL A 56 -23.25 6.79 5.11
C VAL A 56 -22.37 5.97 4.17
N MET A 57 -21.94 4.79 4.61
CA MET A 57 -21.17 3.84 3.80
C MET A 57 -21.93 2.53 3.64
N ASP A 58 -21.98 2.03 2.40
CA ASP A 58 -22.33 0.65 2.15
C ASP A 58 -21.10 -0.23 2.43
N PRO A 59 -21.12 -1.13 3.41
CA PRO A 59 -19.96 -1.94 3.77
C PRO A 59 -19.48 -2.85 2.62
N HIS A 60 -20.33 -3.22 1.66
CA HIS A 60 -19.94 -3.96 0.46
C HIS A 60 -19.12 -3.13 -0.53
N LYS A 61 -19.16 -1.81 -0.41
CA LYS A 61 -18.46 -0.86 -1.27
C LYS A 61 -17.19 -0.29 -0.61
N VAL A 62 -16.78 -0.83 0.52
CA VAL A 62 -15.59 -0.39 1.27
C VAL A 62 -14.42 -1.30 0.97
N LEU A 63 -13.27 -0.71 0.62
CA LEU A 63 -11.97 -1.37 0.52
C LEU A 63 -11.02 -0.81 1.56
N ALA A 64 -10.66 -1.64 2.54
CA ALA A 64 -9.69 -1.33 3.57
C ALA A 64 -8.35 -1.99 3.23
N LEU A 65 -7.33 -1.18 3.01
CA LEU A 65 -6.02 -1.60 2.51
C LEU A 65 -4.97 -1.57 3.61
N THR A 66 -4.19 -2.63 3.67
CA THR A 66 -3.03 -2.80 4.54
C THR A 66 -1.81 -3.25 3.76
N PHE A 67 -0.66 -3.38 4.43
CA PHE A 67 0.59 -3.82 3.79
C PHE A 67 0.92 -5.30 4.05
N THR A 68 0.37 -5.91 5.09
CA THR A 68 0.66 -7.30 5.42
C THR A 68 -0.60 -8.15 5.54
N ALA A 69 -0.48 -9.43 5.21
CA ALA A 69 -1.58 -10.39 5.36
C ALA A 69 -2.06 -10.49 6.81
N ARG A 70 -1.14 -10.37 7.78
CA ARG A 70 -1.47 -10.35 9.21
C ARG A 70 -2.35 -9.15 9.56
N ALA A 71 -1.94 -7.93 9.17
CA ALA A 71 -2.72 -6.72 9.41
C ALA A 71 -4.11 -6.78 8.75
N ALA A 72 -4.20 -7.33 7.54
CA ALA A 72 -5.48 -7.54 6.87
C ALA A 72 -6.37 -8.53 7.64
N GLY A 73 -5.79 -9.62 8.18
CA GLY A 73 -6.50 -10.59 9.02
C GLY A 73 -7.01 -9.98 10.32
N GLU A 74 -6.19 -9.21 11.01
CA GLU A 74 -6.58 -8.49 12.23
C GLU A 74 -7.71 -7.49 11.95
N MET A 75 -7.63 -6.75 10.86
CA MET A 75 -8.67 -5.81 10.44
C MET A 75 -10.00 -6.52 10.14
N ARG A 76 -9.96 -7.64 9.42
CA ARG A 76 -11.16 -8.46 9.15
C ARG A 76 -11.83 -8.94 10.44
N MET A 77 -11.06 -9.43 11.42
CA MET A 77 -11.60 -9.88 12.70
C MET A 77 -12.28 -8.72 13.44
N ARG A 78 -11.66 -7.55 13.49
CA ARG A 78 -12.24 -6.37 14.12
C ARG A 78 -13.52 -5.90 13.44
N LEU A 79 -13.53 -5.82 12.12
CA LEU A 79 -14.71 -5.46 11.33
C LEU A 79 -15.86 -6.46 11.52
N ARG A 80 -15.55 -7.76 11.58
CA ARG A 80 -16.55 -8.79 11.87
C ARG A 80 -17.14 -8.62 13.25
N SER A 81 -16.33 -8.37 14.28
CA SER A 81 -16.82 -8.15 15.66
C SER A 81 -17.66 -6.88 15.77
N LEU A 82 -17.42 -5.89 14.92
CA LEU A 82 -18.22 -4.66 14.82
C LEU A 82 -19.47 -4.82 13.92
N GLY A 83 -19.71 -6.02 13.40
CA GLY A 83 -20.90 -6.34 12.61
C GLY A 83 -20.89 -5.86 11.17
N VAL A 84 -19.70 -5.65 10.59
CA VAL A 84 -19.49 -5.29 9.17
C VAL A 84 -18.56 -6.28 8.47
N PRO A 85 -18.90 -7.58 8.43
CA PRO A 85 -18.04 -8.62 7.85
C PRO A 85 -17.89 -8.52 6.33
N SER A 86 -18.74 -7.76 5.66
CA SER A 86 -18.75 -7.59 4.20
C SER A 86 -17.72 -6.59 3.69
N VAL A 87 -17.08 -5.82 4.58
CA VAL A 87 -15.99 -4.93 4.19
C VAL A 87 -14.82 -5.75 3.66
N ALA A 88 -14.31 -5.38 2.48
CA ALA A 88 -13.11 -5.99 1.92
C ALA A 88 -11.86 -5.41 2.59
N ALA A 89 -11.27 -6.14 3.54
CA ALA A 89 -9.98 -5.83 4.15
C ALA A 89 -8.90 -6.72 3.54
N ARG A 90 -7.96 -6.13 2.80
CA ARG A 90 -6.95 -6.84 2.01
C ARG A 90 -5.62 -6.09 2.02
N THR A 91 -4.54 -6.81 1.70
CA THR A 91 -3.32 -6.11 1.26
C THR A 91 -3.55 -5.47 -0.11
N ILE A 92 -2.78 -4.44 -0.42
CA ILE A 92 -2.82 -3.77 -1.73
C ILE A 92 -2.57 -4.79 -2.85
N HIS A 93 -1.57 -5.67 -2.69
CA HIS A 93 -1.26 -6.72 -3.66
C HIS A 93 -2.37 -7.75 -3.83
N ALA A 94 -3.01 -8.18 -2.73
CA ALA A 94 -4.11 -9.13 -2.80
C ALA A 94 -5.33 -8.54 -3.51
N ALA A 95 -5.65 -7.28 -3.26
CA ALA A 95 -6.72 -6.57 -3.96
C ALA A 95 -6.42 -6.45 -5.46
N ALA A 96 -5.19 -6.06 -5.80
CA ALA A 96 -4.75 -5.93 -7.18
C ALA A 96 -4.77 -7.29 -7.91
N LEU A 97 -4.21 -8.33 -7.32
CA LEU A 97 -4.17 -9.67 -7.92
C LEU A 97 -5.58 -10.23 -8.19
N LYS A 98 -6.51 -10.03 -7.27
CA LYS A 98 -7.89 -10.46 -7.44
C LYS A 98 -8.54 -9.80 -8.65
N GLN A 99 -8.36 -8.49 -8.83
CA GLN A 99 -8.89 -7.75 -9.96
C GLN A 99 -8.20 -8.14 -11.26
N LEU A 100 -6.87 -8.23 -11.27
CA LEU A 100 -6.10 -8.61 -12.43
C LEU A 100 -6.48 -10.00 -12.96
N THR A 101 -6.60 -10.97 -12.06
CA THR A 101 -7.00 -12.34 -12.40
C THR A 101 -8.44 -12.38 -12.96
N PHE A 102 -9.34 -11.63 -12.35
CA PHE A 102 -10.74 -11.59 -12.79
C PHE A 102 -10.91 -11.01 -14.20
N PHE A 103 -10.23 -9.91 -14.50
CA PHE A 103 -10.34 -9.23 -15.79
C PHE A 103 -9.36 -9.73 -16.86
N TRP A 104 -8.41 -10.57 -16.50
CA TRP A 104 -7.36 -11.02 -17.41
C TRP A 104 -7.89 -11.57 -18.74
N PRO A 105 -8.86 -12.51 -18.76
CA PRO A 105 -9.37 -13.07 -20.02
C PRO A 105 -9.99 -12.02 -20.93
N GLN A 106 -10.66 -11.02 -20.35
CA GLN A 106 -11.33 -9.95 -21.08
C GLN A 106 -10.34 -8.95 -21.69
N VAL A 107 -9.29 -8.59 -20.94
CA VAL A 107 -8.38 -7.49 -21.31
C VAL A 107 -7.20 -7.99 -22.13
N PHE A 108 -6.54 -9.04 -21.64
CA PHE A 108 -5.30 -9.54 -22.21
C PHE A 108 -5.49 -10.81 -23.04
N GLY A 109 -6.55 -11.56 -22.80
CA GLY A 109 -6.79 -12.86 -23.41
C GLY A 109 -5.84 -13.95 -22.91
N GLY A 110 -6.18 -15.19 -23.21
CA GLY A 110 -5.34 -16.33 -22.84
C GLY A 110 -5.23 -16.57 -21.32
N ARG A 111 -4.20 -17.34 -20.95
CA ARG A 111 -3.93 -17.71 -19.57
C ARG A 111 -3.15 -16.58 -18.86
N THR A 112 -3.51 -16.31 -17.62
CA THR A 112 -2.75 -15.43 -16.71
C THR A 112 -1.31 -15.96 -16.56
N PRO A 113 -0.28 -15.10 -16.63
CA PRO A 113 1.10 -15.48 -16.35
C PRO A 113 1.25 -16.08 -14.95
N ASP A 114 2.24 -16.94 -14.78
CA ASP A 114 2.52 -17.56 -13.49
C ASP A 114 3.16 -16.53 -12.55
N LEU A 115 2.59 -16.39 -11.35
CA LEU A 115 3.14 -15.51 -10.32
C LEU A 115 4.37 -16.15 -9.68
N ILE A 116 5.51 -15.49 -9.81
CA ILE A 116 6.76 -15.95 -9.16
C ILE A 116 6.79 -15.49 -7.70
N THR A 117 7.16 -16.40 -6.81
CA THR A 117 7.32 -16.12 -5.38
C THR A 117 8.75 -15.81 -4.97
N SER A 118 9.72 -16.17 -5.82
CA SER A 118 11.14 -15.89 -5.65
C SER A 118 11.77 -15.42 -6.95
N LYS A 119 12.47 -14.31 -6.89
CA LYS A 119 13.20 -13.75 -8.04
C LYS A 119 14.52 -14.46 -8.32
N THR A 120 15.03 -15.29 -7.40
CA THR A 120 16.40 -15.83 -7.44
C THR A 120 16.74 -16.56 -8.73
N SER A 121 15.90 -17.48 -9.17
CA SER A 121 16.16 -18.24 -10.41
C SER A 121 16.13 -17.35 -11.66
N PHE A 122 15.22 -16.39 -11.70
CA PHE A 122 15.11 -15.40 -12.80
C PHE A 122 16.30 -14.45 -12.82
N ILE A 123 16.79 -14.00 -11.66
CA ILE A 123 18.01 -13.17 -11.55
C ILE A 123 19.23 -13.98 -11.97
N THR A 124 19.34 -15.24 -11.54
CA THR A 124 20.45 -16.12 -11.97
C THR A 124 20.50 -16.26 -13.49
N GLU A 125 19.38 -16.50 -14.13
CA GLU A 125 19.28 -16.57 -15.58
C GLU A 125 19.58 -15.22 -16.25
N ALA A 126 19.10 -14.14 -15.65
CA ALA A 126 19.39 -12.78 -16.13
C ALA A 126 20.88 -12.45 -16.11
N ILE A 127 21.61 -12.82 -15.06
CA ILE A 127 23.06 -12.64 -14.94
C ILE A 127 23.80 -13.41 -16.06
N LYS A 128 23.36 -14.65 -16.33
CA LYS A 128 23.91 -15.48 -17.43
C LYS A 128 23.70 -14.83 -18.79
N ARG A 129 22.48 -14.37 -19.07
CA ARG A 129 22.15 -13.71 -20.34
C ARG A 129 22.83 -12.37 -20.53
N ALA A 130 23.09 -11.65 -19.43
CA ALA A 130 23.87 -10.42 -19.45
C ALA A 130 25.40 -10.65 -19.57
N GLU A 131 25.83 -11.92 -19.64
CA GLU A 131 27.23 -12.33 -19.70
C GLU A 131 28.09 -11.84 -18.53
N LEU A 132 27.48 -11.75 -17.33
CA LEU A 132 28.12 -11.22 -16.11
C LEU A 132 28.49 -12.31 -15.09
N THR A 133 28.46 -13.59 -15.46
CA THR A 133 28.77 -14.72 -14.55
C THR A 133 30.19 -14.73 -14.02
N GLY A 134 31.13 -14.10 -14.75
CA GLY A 134 32.52 -13.93 -14.29
C GLY A 134 32.72 -12.75 -13.33
N GLU A 135 31.74 -11.86 -13.24
CA GLU A 135 31.81 -10.63 -12.43
C GLU A 135 30.85 -10.66 -11.24
N LEU A 136 29.68 -11.27 -11.41
CA LEU A 136 28.65 -11.38 -10.39
C LEU A 136 28.48 -12.83 -9.94
N SER A 137 28.72 -13.09 -8.65
CA SER A 137 28.60 -14.42 -8.07
C SER A 137 27.15 -14.83 -7.86
N ILE A 138 26.64 -15.75 -8.69
CA ILE A 138 25.28 -16.28 -8.59
C ILE A 138 25.04 -17.13 -7.32
N THR A 139 26.09 -17.51 -6.61
CA THR A 139 26.03 -18.25 -5.33
C THR A 139 26.01 -17.33 -4.11
N SER A 140 26.29 -16.05 -4.27
CA SER A 140 26.23 -15.05 -3.20
C SER A 140 24.78 -14.68 -2.87
N ARG A 141 24.32 -15.11 -1.70
CA ARG A 141 22.97 -14.79 -1.21
C ARG A 141 22.77 -13.28 -1.00
N ASP A 142 23.80 -12.58 -0.55
CA ASP A 142 23.73 -11.14 -0.31
C ASP A 142 23.62 -10.38 -1.61
N LEU A 143 24.42 -10.75 -2.62
CA LEU A 143 24.32 -10.15 -3.95
C LEU A 143 22.95 -10.38 -4.59
N MET A 144 22.43 -11.61 -4.52
CA MET A 144 21.12 -11.94 -5.08
C MET A 144 20.00 -11.14 -4.41
N ARG A 145 20.09 -10.96 -3.09
CA ARG A 145 19.14 -10.12 -2.33
C ARG A 145 19.25 -8.65 -2.71
N ASP A 146 20.47 -8.14 -2.86
CA ASP A 146 20.70 -6.75 -3.26
C ASP A 146 20.16 -6.47 -4.67
N ILE A 147 20.35 -7.40 -5.62
CA ILE A 147 19.77 -7.31 -6.97
C ILE A 147 18.24 -7.34 -6.91
N ALA A 148 17.65 -8.27 -6.15
CA ALA A 148 16.21 -8.37 -5.99
C ALA A 148 15.61 -7.08 -5.41
N SER A 149 16.23 -6.54 -4.37
CA SER A 149 15.80 -5.27 -3.75
C SER A 149 15.90 -4.09 -4.71
N GLU A 150 16.92 -4.08 -5.56
CA GLU A 150 17.11 -3.03 -6.57
C GLU A 150 16.05 -3.09 -7.67
N ILE A 151 15.70 -4.29 -8.12
CA ILE A 151 14.59 -4.50 -9.06
C ILE A 151 13.27 -4.04 -8.43
N GLU A 152 13.00 -4.43 -7.19
CA GLU A 152 11.79 -4.02 -6.46
C GLU A 152 11.68 -2.50 -6.34
N TRP A 153 12.77 -1.85 -5.90
CA TRP A 153 12.82 -0.39 -5.83
C TRP A 153 12.52 0.25 -7.18
N SER A 154 13.16 -0.21 -8.24
CA SER A 154 12.99 0.33 -9.58
C SER A 154 11.54 0.23 -10.04
N LYS A 155 10.93 -0.93 -9.86
CA LYS A 155 9.55 -1.19 -10.33
C LYS A 155 8.51 -0.41 -9.52
N VAL A 156 8.61 -0.37 -8.19
CA VAL A 156 7.66 0.39 -7.36
C VAL A 156 7.87 1.91 -7.44
N SER A 157 9.04 2.34 -7.86
CA SER A 157 9.36 3.74 -8.17
C SER A 157 9.06 4.11 -9.63
N GLU A 158 8.48 3.19 -10.39
CA GLU A 158 8.12 3.35 -11.81
C GLU A 158 9.33 3.64 -12.72
N VAL A 159 10.48 3.05 -12.40
CA VAL A 159 11.71 3.15 -13.18
C VAL A 159 11.82 1.93 -14.09
N ALA A 160 11.66 2.14 -15.40
CA ALA A 160 11.87 1.10 -16.41
C ALA A 160 13.37 0.75 -16.55
N PRO A 161 13.72 -0.46 -17.05
CA PRO A 161 15.13 -0.83 -17.25
C PRO A 161 15.92 0.17 -18.06
N ILE A 162 15.34 0.77 -19.09
CA ILE A 162 15.99 1.77 -19.96
C ILE A 162 16.30 3.08 -19.22
N ASP A 163 15.50 3.43 -18.22
CA ASP A 163 15.62 4.68 -17.46
C ASP A 163 16.44 4.50 -16.18
N TYR A 164 16.86 3.28 -15.87
CA TYR A 164 17.51 2.97 -14.58
C TYR A 164 18.72 3.86 -14.28
N LEU A 165 19.65 4.01 -15.24
CA LEU A 165 20.86 4.80 -15.03
C LEU A 165 20.57 6.31 -14.86
N SER A 166 19.63 6.84 -15.61
CA SER A 166 19.26 8.27 -15.52
C SER A 166 18.49 8.63 -14.24
N GLU A 167 17.80 7.66 -13.66
CA GLU A 167 16.98 7.86 -12.46
C GLU A 167 17.74 7.64 -11.13
N LEU A 168 18.96 7.11 -11.17
CA LEU A 168 19.78 6.85 -9.96
C LEU A 168 20.03 8.08 -9.11
N GLY A 169 20.10 9.27 -9.72
CA GLY A 169 20.28 10.54 -9.01
C GLY A 169 19.12 10.91 -8.05
N LYS A 170 17.95 10.32 -8.24
CA LYS A 170 16.76 10.54 -7.39
C LYS A 170 16.76 9.62 -6.18
N ARG A 171 17.67 8.68 -6.10
CA ARG A 171 17.71 7.69 -5.04
C ARG A 171 18.48 8.18 -3.82
N THR A 172 17.86 8.04 -2.64
CA THR A 172 18.49 8.42 -1.36
C THR A 172 19.55 7.40 -0.91
N VAL A 173 19.37 6.13 -1.26
CA VAL A 173 20.31 5.04 -0.93
C VAL A 173 20.99 4.56 -2.21
N LYS A 174 22.31 4.63 -2.25
CA LYS A 174 23.09 4.15 -3.40
C LYS A 174 23.02 2.61 -3.49
N PRO A 175 22.86 2.05 -4.70
CA PRO A 175 22.92 0.61 -4.89
C PRO A 175 24.33 0.08 -4.56
N ARG A 176 24.39 -1.12 -4.01
CA ARG A 176 25.67 -1.80 -3.71
C ARG A 176 26.31 -2.46 -4.93
N ILE A 177 25.57 -2.52 -6.03
CA ILE A 177 25.97 -3.14 -7.28
C ILE A 177 26.40 -2.05 -8.24
N ASN A 178 27.37 -2.35 -9.11
CA ASN A 178 27.74 -1.44 -10.18
C ASN A 178 26.50 -1.07 -11.02
N PRO A 179 26.18 0.21 -11.20
CA PRO A 179 24.95 0.64 -11.87
C PRO A 179 24.79 0.13 -13.29
N GLU A 180 25.87 0.06 -14.07
CA GLU A 180 25.82 -0.44 -15.46
C GLU A 180 25.52 -1.93 -15.51
N GLN A 181 26.13 -2.71 -14.61
CA GLN A 181 25.83 -4.14 -14.46
C GLN A 181 24.40 -4.34 -14.02
N MET A 182 23.91 -3.55 -13.05
CA MET A 182 22.53 -3.63 -12.58
C MET A 182 21.53 -3.32 -13.70
N ALA A 183 21.79 -2.31 -14.52
CA ALA A 183 20.95 -1.99 -15.68
C ALA A 183 20.84 -3.16 -16.66
N LYS A 184 21.95 -3.83 -16.95
CA LYS A 184 21.98 -5.03 -17.81
C LYS A 184 21.19 -6.19 -17.21
N VAL A 185 21.39 -6.45 -15.90
CA VAL A 185 20.67 -7.53 -15.19
C VAL A 185 19.18 -7.24 -15.14
N TYR A 186 18.77 -6.02 -14.86
CA TYR A 186 17.35 -5.64 -14.81
C TYR A 186 16.68 -5.82 -16.18
N THR A 187 17.33 -5.37 -17.26
CA THR A 187 16.83 -5.58 -18.63
C THR A 187 16.68 -7.06 -18.96
N ALA A 188 17.71 -7.87 -18.65
CA ALA A 188 17.67 -9.31 -18.87
C ALA A 188 16.61 -10.01 -18.02
N TYR A 189 16.42 -9.60 -16.76
CA TYR A 189 15.39 -10.12 -15.85
C TYR A 189 13.98 -9.94 -16.43
N GLU A 190 13.64 -8.77 -16.94
CA GLU A 190 12.34 -8.53 -17.57
C GLU A 190 12.16 -9.38 -18.82
N SER A 191 13.21 -9.55 -19.61
CA SER A 191 13.19 -10.43 -20.80
C SER A 191 12.96 -11.90 -20.43
N VAL A 192 13.62 -12.40 -19.39
CA VAL A 192 13.44 -13.78 -18.89
C VAL A 192 11.99 -13.99 -18.44
N LYS A 193 11.44 -13.08 -17.64
CA LYS A 193 10.04 -13.18 -17.20
C LYS A 193 9.07 -13.23 -18.37
N HIS A 194 9.28 -12.36 -19.35
CA HIS A 194 8.42 -12.34 -20.55
C HIS A 194 8.43 -13.67 -21.31
N GLN A 195 9.61 -14.24 -21.52
CA GLN A 195 9.77 -15.52 -22.21
C GLN A 195 9.16 -16.69 -21.43
N GLU A 196 9.33 -16.70 -20.13
CA GLU A 196 8.77 -17.73 -19.23
C GLU A 196 7.28 -17.52 -18.92
N ARG A 197 6.67 -16.47 -19.45
CA ARG A 197 5.28 -16.07 -19.15
C ARG A 197 5.03 -15.98 -17.65
N ALA A 198 5.94 -15.30 -16.95
CA ALA A 198 5.91 -15.09 -15.51
C ALA A 198 5.69 -13.62 -15.18
N MET A 199 5.08 -13.37 -14.04
CA MET A 199 4.97 -12.04 -13.45
C MET A 199 5.42 -12.05 -11.99
N ASP A 200 6.06 -11.00 -11.55
CA ASP A 200 6.39 -10.77 -10.14
C ASP A 200 5.29 -9.97 -9.44
N PHE A 201 5.46 -9.74 -8.12
CA PHE A 201 4.48 -8.99 -7.34
C PHE A 201 4.32 -7.53 -7.80
N GLU A 202 5.39 -6.91 -8.26
CA GLU A 202 5.38 -5.54 -8.79
C GLU A 202 4.63 -5.48 -10.13
N ASP A 203 4.75 -6.51 -10.96
CA ASP A 203 3.97 -6.63 -12.21
C ASP A 203 2.47 -6.69 -11.93
N VAL A 204 2.06 -7.34 -10.85
CA VAL A 204 0.64 -7.38 -10.45
C VAL A 204 0.10 -5.96 -10.23
N LEU A 205 0.86 -5.12 -9.52
CA LEU A 205 0.46 -3.73 -9.30
C LEU A 205 0.47 -2.92 -10.59
N LEU A 206 1.52 -3.06 -11.40
CA LEU A 206 1.70 -2.32 -12.64
C LEU A 206 0.61 -2.67 -13.68
N LEU A 207 0.36 -3.95 -13.88
CA LEU A 207 -0.65 -4.42 -14.85
C LEU A 207 -2.07 -4.10 -14.39
N THR A 208 -2.37 -4.21 -13.10
CA THR A 208 -3.68 -3.81 -12.56
C THR A 208 -3.91 -2.31 -12.75
N THR A 209 -2.91 -1.50 -12.45
CA THR A 209 -2.98 -0.05 -12.62
C THR A 209 -3.21 0.32 -14.08
N ALA A 210 -2.40 -0.23 -14.99
CA ALA A 210 -2.52 0.03 -16.42
C ALA A 210 -3.89 -0.43 -16.97
N MET A 211 -4.36 -1.58 -16.55
CA MET A 211 -5.66 -2.10 -16.94
C MET A 211 -6.81 -1.16 -16.55
N ILE A 212 -6.81 -0.67 -15.30
CA ILE A 212 -7.85 0.26 -14.83
C ILE A 212 -7.75 1.61 -15.55
N GLU A 213 -6.53 2.11 -15.79
CA GLU A 213 -6.33 3.39 -16.46
C GLU A 213 -6.71 3.35 -17.94
N GLN A 214 -6.44 2.26 -18.64
CA GLN A 214 -6.62 2.15 -20.09
C GLN A 214 -7.97 1.57 -20.51
N GLU A 215 -8.53 0.65 -19.74
CA GLU A 215 -9.76 -0.04 -20.06
C GLU A 215 -10.97 0.59 -19.34
N ARG A 216 -11.77 1.34 -20.08
CA ARG A 216 -12.91 2.07 -19.53
C ARG A 216 -13.92 1.17 -18.80
N GLU A 217 -14.30 0.05 -19.39
CA GLU A 217 -15.27 -0.87 -18.77
C GLU A 217 -14.75 -1.45 -17.45
N VAL A 218 -13.47 -1.82 -17.40
CA VAL A 218 -12.82 -2.31 -16.17
C VAL A 218 -12.84 -1.23 -15.10
N ARG A 219 -12.44 -0.01 -15.46
CA ARG A 219 -12.43 1.13 -14.55
C ARG A 219 -13.80 1.42 -13.97
N GLU A 220 -14.83 1.48 -14.80
CA GLU A 220 -16.21 1.73 -14.36
C GLU A 220 -16.70 0.64 -13.40
N ARG A 221 -16.43 -0.63 -13.69
CA ARG A 221 -16.81 -1.76 -12.82
C ARG A 221 -16.06 -1.76 -11.50
N VAL A 222 -14.76 -1.51 -11.51
CA VAL A 222 -13.94 -1.44 -10.30
C VAL A 222 -14.35 -0.26 -9.42
N GLN A 223 -14.56 0.91 -10.01
CA GLN A 223 -14.98 2.11 -9.29
C GLN A 223 -16.43 2.03 -8.79
N ASP A 224 -17.29 1.25 -9.43
CA ASP A 224 -18.62 0.97 -8.89
C ASP A 224 -18.57 -0.03 -7.73
N GLN A 225 -17.69 -1.01 -7.78
CA GLN A 225 -17.52 -1.99 -6.72
C GLN A 225 -16.97 -1.37 -5.43
N TYR A 226 -15.98 -0.48 -5.53
CA TYR A 226 -15.33 0.15 -4.39
C TYR A 226 -15.50 1.67 -4.45
N ARG A 227 -16.16 2.23 -3.44
CA ARG A 227 -16.47 3.65 -3.33
C ARG A 227 -15.81 4.34 -2.15
N PHE A 228 -15.49 3.59 -1.10
CA PHE A 228 -14.93 4.09 0.14
C PHE A 228 -13.61 3.37 0.42
N PHE A 229 -12.55 4.16 0.58
CA PHE A 229 -11.21 3.63 0.76
C PHE A 229 -10.66 4.00 2.13
N THR A 230 -10.04 3.03 2.79
CA THR A 230 -9.25 3.24 3.99
C THR A 230 -7.87 2.64 3.75
N VAL A 231 -6.81 3.42 3.94
CA VAL A 231 -5.42 2.99 3.71
C VAL A 231 -4.63 3.16 4.99
N ASP A 232 -4.24 2.05 5.60
CA ASP A 232 -3.38 2.03 6.79
C ASP A 232 -1.90 2.08 6.38
N GLU A 233 -1.03 2.46 7.31
CA GLU A 233 0.43 2.61 7.11
C GLU A 233 0.79 3.45 5.87
N TYR A 234 0.06 4.54 5.65
CA TYR A 234 0.17 5.37 4.44
C TYR A 234 1.54 6.06 4.29
N GLN A 235 2.33 6.16 5.37
CA GLN A 235 3.71 6.62 5.31
C GLN A 235 4.63 5.69 4.50
N ASP A 236 4.26 4.43 4.33
CA ASP A 236 5.04 3.41 3.62
C ASP A 236 4.58 3.18 2.17
N ILE A 237 3.72 4.04 1.63
CA ILE A 237 3.21 3.91 0.28
C ILE A 237 4.31 4.20 -0.76
N SER A 238 4.42 3.35 -1.78
CA SER A 238 5.30 3.59 -2.93
C SER A 238 4.60 4.38 -4.03
N PRO A 239 5.33 5.00 -4.97
CA PRO A 239 4.74 5.68 -6.12
C PRO A 239 3.77 4.81 -6.93
N LEU A 240 4.13 3.55 -7.20
CA LEU A 240 3.27 2.61 -7.93
C LEU A 240 2.00 2.28 -7.16
N GLN A 241 2.09 2.04 -5.85
CA GLN A 241 0.92 1.81 -5.01
C GLN A 241 0.02 3.05 -4.94
N GLN A 242 0.60 4.25 -4.85
CA GLN A 242 -0.16 5.48 -4.89
C GLN A 242 -0.90 5.65 -6.23
N ARG A 243 -0.26 5.34 -7.34
CA ARG A 243 -0.87 5.37 -8.66
C ARG A 243 -2.06 4.39 -8.77
N LEU A 244 -1.92 3.20 -8.21
CA LEU A 244 -3.01 2.23 -8.15
C LEU A 244 -4.19 2.74 -7.32
N ILE A 245 -3.91 3.30 -6.13
CA ILE A 245 -4.96 3.89 -5.28
C ILE A 245 -5.66 5.03 -6.02
N ASN A 246 -4.92 5.85 -6.76
CA ASN A 246 -5.49 6.90 -7.59
C ASN A 246 -6.42 6.35 -8.68
N ALA A 247 -6.04 5.24 -9.30
CA ALA A 247 -6.85 4.57 -10.32
C ALA A 247 -8.16 4.00 -9.73
N TRP A 248 -8.09 3.41 -8.53
CA TRP A 248 -9.28 2.95 -7.81
C TRP A 248 -10.18 4.11 -7.40
N LEU A 249 -9.61 5.16 -6.84
CA LEU A 249 -10.37 6.31 -6.32
C LEU A 249 -11.02 7.13 -7.45
N GLY A 250 -10.30 7.32 -8.56
CA GLY A 250 -10.72 8.19 -9.65
C GLY A 250 -10.79 9.66 -9.21
N SER A 251 -11.81 10.37 -9.64
CA SER A 251 -12.06 11.78 -9.28
C SER A 251 -12.76 11.97 -7.93
N ARG A 252 -13.06 10.88 -7.24
CA ARG A 252 -13.78 10.90 -5.96
C ARG A 252 -12.83 11.24 -4.80
N GLN A 253 -13.41 11.53 -3.63
CA GLN A 253 -12.67 11.97 -2.44
C GLN A 253 -12.95 11.13 -1.19
N GLU A 254 -13.66 10.02 -1.32
CA GLU A 254 -14.01 9.14 -0.20
C GLU A 254 -12.84 8.23 0.19
N ILE A 255 -11.79 8.84 0.71
CA ILE A 255 -10.56 8.18 1.17
C ILE A 255 -10.20 8.63 2.58
N CYS A 256 -9.87 7.68 3.43
CA CYS A 256 -9.26 7.89 4.73
C CYS A 256 -7.88 7.26 4.75
N VAL A 257 -6.86 8.04 5.00
CA VAL A 257 -5.48 7.55 5.14
C VAL A 257 -5.05 7.65 6.58
N VAL A 258 -4.24 6.70 7.03
CA VAL A 258 -3.69 6.64 8.39
C VAL A 258 -2.20 6.37 8.31
N GLY A 259 -1.42 7.15 9.00
CA GLY A 259 0.02 6.94 9.04
C GLY A 259 0.74 7.76 10.11
N ASP A 260 1.99 7.41 10.29
CA ASP A 260 2.94 8.12 11.13
C ASP A 260 4.16 8.52 10.29
N PRO A 261 4.37 9.81 10.01
CA PRO A 261 5.52 10.26 9.21
C PRO A 261 6.88 9.86 9.81
N ALA A 262 6.93 9.64 11.14
CA ALA A 262 8.15 9.24 11.85
C ALA A 262 8.49 7.75 11.71
N GLN A 263 7.60 6.91 11.17
CA GLN A 263 7.74 5.45 11.11
C GLN A 263 8.03 4.90 9.71
N THR A 264 8.50 5.69 8.77
CA THR A 264 8.89 5.17 7.45
C THR A 264 10.12 4.27 7.57
N ILE A 265 9.91 2.95 7.48
CA ILE A 265 10.97 1.94 7.67
C ILE A 265 11.38 1.23 6.37
N TYR A 266 10.60 1.33 5.30
CA TYR A 266 10.81 0.65 4.03
C TYR A 266 11.27 1.58 2.90
N SER A 267 11.96 2.69 3.20
CA SER A 267 12.44 3.64 2.20
C SER A 267 13.39 3.02 1.17
N PHE A 268 14.18 2.01 1.57
CA PHE A 268 15.04 1.24 0.67
C PHE A 268 14.27 0.43 -0.39
N ALA A 269 13.01 0.07 -0.10
CA ALA A 269 12.11 -0.64 -1.02
C ALA A 269 11.15 0.31 -1.78
N GLY A 270 11.44 1.62 -1.81
CA GLY A 270 10.63 2.62 -2.51
C GLY A 270 9.50 3.24 -1.70
N ALA A 271 9.32 2.86 -0.43
CA ALA A 271 8.37 3.52 0.48
C ALA A 271 8.79 4.98 0.75
N THR A 272 7.82 5.89 0.82
CA THR A 272 8.08 7.32 1.05
C THR A 272 6.97 7.98 1.86
N PRO A 273 7.29 8.85 2.83
CA PRO A 273 6.32 9.62 3.58
C PRO A 273 5.73 10.80 2.78
N VAL A 274 6.22 11.05 1.57
CA VAL A 274 5.81 12.20 0.74
C VAL A 274 4.31 12.26 0.53
N PHE A 275 3.66 11.12 0.27
CA PHE A 275 2.22 11.08 0.01
C PHE A 275 1.39 11.38 1.27
N LEU A 276 1.83 10.93 2.44
CA LEU A 276 1.20 11.28 3.71
C LEU A 276 1.40 12.75 4.02
N ASN A 277 2.63 13.25 3.89
CA ASN A 277 2.98 14.64 4.20
C ASN A 277 2.30 15.65 3.26
N SER A 278 2.06 15.27 2.00
CA SER A 278 1.42 16.12 1.00
C SER A 278 -0.09 15.87 0.81
N PHE A 279 -0.68 15.03 1.65
CA PHE A 279 -2.10 14.65 1.50
C PHE A 279 -3.04 15.86 1.52
N THR A 280 -2.83 16.82 2.41
CA THR A 280 -3.65 18.04 2.51
C THR A 280 -3.42 19.03 1.36
N GLN A 281 -2.28 18.96 0.69
CA GLN A 281 -2.06 19.74 -0.54
C GLN A 281 -2.88 19.17 -1.70
N ARG A 282 -2.95 17.85 -1.78
CA ARG A 282 -3.75 17.13 -2.78
C ARG A 282 -5.26 17.24 -2.50
N PHE A 283 -5.62 17.17 -1.23
CA PHE A 283 -7.00 17.29 -0.74
C PHE A 283 -7.11 18.46 0.25
N PRO A 284 -7.28 19.70 -0.23
CA PRO A 284 -7.30 20.89 0.65
C PRO A 284 -8.43 20.87 1.67
N GLU A 285 -9.54 20.17 1.37
CA GLU A 285 -10.69 20.04 2.27
C GLU A 285 -10.58 18.84 3.24
N ALA A 286 -9.43 18.17 3.28
CA ALA A 286 -9.23 17.01 4.14
C ALA A 286 -9.37 17.37 5.62
N GLU A 287 -10.13 16.56 6.34
CA GLU A 287 -10.14 16.58 7.79
C GLU A 287 -8.89 15.88 8.32
N VAL A 288 -8.12 16.57 9.16
CA VAL A 288 -6.91 16.02 9.77
C VAL A 288 -7.17 15.75 11.25
N VAL A 289 -7.03 14.49 11.65
CA VAL A 289 -7.20 14.06 13.03
C VAL A 289 -5.88 13.47 13.54
N ARG A 290 -5.45 13.91 14.73
CA ARG A 290 -4.23 13.42 15.38
C ARG A 290 -4.57 12.50 16.55
N LEU A 291 -3.99 11.30 16.56
CA LEU A 291 -4.05 10.38 17.68
C LEU A 291 -2.74 10.47 18.45
N THR A 292 -2.79 11.03 19.66
CA THR A 292 -1.61 11.30 20.49
C THR A 292 -1.56 10.43 21.75
N THR A 293 -2.70 9.87 22.16
CA THR A 293 -2.80 9.05 23.37
C THR A 293 -2.24 7.65 23.13
N GLY A 294 -1.11 7.32 23.81
CA GLY A 294 -0.48 6.00 23.71
C GLY A 294 -1.05 4.99 24.71
N TYR A 295 -1.38 3.78 24.24
CA TYR A 295 -1.90 2.68 25.08
C TYR A 295 -0.90 1.53 25.29
N ARG A 296 0.21 1.51 24.56
CA ARG A 296 1.21 0.43 24.59
C ARG A 296 2.48 0.80 25.36
N SER A 297 2.65 2.06 25.72
CA SER A 297 3.84 2.58 26.40
C SER A 297 3.42 3.35 27.64
N THR A 298 4.28 3.33 28.70
CA THR A 298 4.07 4.23 29.83
C THR A 298 4.23 5.68 29.37
N PRO A 299 3.60 6.67 30.08
CA PRO A 299 3.77 8.08 29.75
C PRO A 299 5.23 8.52 29.67
N GLU A 300 6.10 7.97 30.53
CA GLU A 300 7.54 8.25 30.56
C GLU A 300 8.24 7.77 29.28
N ILE A 301 7.95 6.56 28.80
CA ILE A 301 8.53 6.01 27.58
C ILE A 301 8.05 6.81 26.37
N THR A 302 6.78 7.18 26.32
CA THR A 302 6.21 8.00 25.25
C THR A 302 6.86 9.40 25.24
N PHE A 303 7.07 10.01 26.42
CA PHE A 303 7.75 11.29 26.56
C PHE A 303 9.21 11.21 26.08
N MET A 304 9.94 10.18 26.47
CA MET A 304 11.32 9.97 26.02
C MET A 304 11.41 9.76 24.50
N ALA A 305 10.55 8.94 23.93
CA ALA A 305 10.51 8.71 22.49
C ALA A 305 10.22 10.01 21.71
N ASN A 306 9.24 10.78 22.14
CA ASN A 306 8.90 12.06 21.54
C ASN A 306 10.00 13.12 21.69
N SER A 307 10.73 13.13 22.83
CA SER A 307 11.85 14.06 23.04
C SER A 307 13.06 13.73 22.16
N VAL A 308 13.30 12.45 21.90
CA VAL A 308 14.35 12.01 20.97
C VAL A 308 14.00 12.39 19.53
N LEU A 309 12.74 12.19 19.11
CA LEU A 309 12.29 12.56 17.77
C LEU A 309 12.36 14.06 17.51
N ARG A 310 12.04 14.90 18.50
CA ARG A 310 12.16 16.36 18.38
C ARG A 310 13.61 16.86 18.24
N LYS A 311 14.57 16.09 18.75
CA LYS A 311 16.01 16.43 18.63
C LYS A 311 16.62 15.93 17.32
N ALA A 312 15.92 15.05 16.59
CA ALA A 312 16.37 14.48 15.32
C ALA A 312 15.81 15.23 14.08
N GLN A 313 14.94 16.19 14.30
CA GLN A 313 14.46 17.16 13.29
C GLN A 313 15.25 18.47 13.39
#